data_41113cb0fbfb3de2b31ab8bac1594a32
#
_entry.id   41113cb0fbfb3de2b31ab8bac1594a32
#
_cell.length_a   1.000
_cell.length_b   1.000
_cell.length_c   1.000
_cell.angle_alpha   90.00
_cell.angle_beta   90.00
_cell.angle_gamma   90.00
#
_symmetry.space_group_name_H-M   'P 1'
#
loop_
_entity.id
_entity.type
_entity.pdbx_description
1 polymer ?
#
loop_
_entity_poly.entity_id
_entity_poly.type
_entity_poly.pdbx_seq_one_letter_code
_entity_poly.pdbx_strand_id
1 'polypeptide(L)'
;MKTFLKVASLLTLGFFFVACGDSASEGFTKSGKAGNLAVTYSSAKPLVTGDNTINVKVTDAGKAVTGAKVELKVFMPEMPGMPYMEEVKVMSADGDAYSGNVNFSMGGTWQVKIFIEKDGKKYKHASSVIL
;
A
#
# COMPACT_ATOMS: atom_id res chain seq x y z
N MET A 1 54.83 -23.57 34.95
CA MET A 1 53.43 -23.48 35.36
C MET A 1 52.79 -22.35 34.62
N LYS A 2 51.99 -22.65 33.65
CA LYS A 2 51.35 -21.65 32.87
C LYS A 2 49.86 -21.63 33.15
N THR A 3 49.42 -20.61 33.80
CA THR A 3 48.03 -20.34 34.04
C THR A 3 47.45 -19.73 32.79
N PHE A 4 46.62 -20.48 32.12
CA PHE A 4 45.86 -19.93 31.03
C PHE A 4 44.64 -19.19 31.58
N LEU A 5 44.72 -17.90 31.55
CA LEU A 5 43.54 -17.10 31.75
C LEU A 5 42.64 -17.28 30.52
N LYS A 6 41.64 -18.07 30.65
CA LYS A 6 40.55 -18.05 29.68
C LYS A 6 39.74 -16.79 29.93
N VAL A 7 40.03 -15.82 29.14
CA VAL A 7 39.11 -14.69 29.03
C VAL A 7 37.87 -15.21 28.33
N ALA A 8 36.88 -15.48 29.09
CA ALA A 8 35.54 -15.70 28.54
C ALA A 8 35.06 -14.36 28.03
N SER A 9 35.20 -14.18 26.74
CA SER A 9 34.55 -13.08 26.04
C SER A 9 33.03 -13.31 26.15
N LEU A 10 32.45 -12.61 27.08
CA LEU A 10 30.99 -12.52 27.16
C LEU A 10 30.55 -11.66 25.99
N LEU A 11 30.14 -12.34 24.93
CA LEU A 11 29.44 -11.69 23.85
C LEU A 11 28.06 -11.31 24.37
N THR A 12 27.97 -10.12 24.88
CA THR A 12 26.67 -9.51 25.13
C THR A 12 26.04 -9.25 23.78
N LEU A 13 25.19 -10.18 23.36
CA LEU A 13 24.31 -9.96 22.25
C LEU A 13 23.31 -8.88 22.68
N GLY A 14 23.64 -7.66 22.37
CA GLY A 14 22.71 -6.57 22.51
C GLY A 14 21.56 -6.80 21.54
N PHE A 15 20.45 -7.30 22.04
CA PHE A 15 19.20 -7.22 21.33
C PHE A 15 18.83 -5.74 21.26
N PHE A 16 19.18 -5.14 20.15
CA PHE A 16 18.54 -3.90 19.79
C PHE A 16 17.11 -4.22 19.39
N PHE A 17 16.21 -4.16 20.34
CA PHE A 17 14.84 -3.92 20.01
C PHE A 17 14.78 -2.51 19.43
N VAL A 18 14.85 -2.44 18.14
CA VAL A 18 14.32 -1.28 17.47
C VAL A 18 12.81 -1.38 17.66
N ALA A 19 12.34 -0.84 18.78
CA ALA A 19 10.96 -0.47 18.85
C ALA A 19 10.78 0.56 17.73
N CYS A 20 10.18 0.15 16.64
CA CYS A 20 9.58 1.12 15.74
C CYS A 20 8.63 1.93 16.58
N GLY A 21 9.08 3.09 17.01
CA GLY A 21 8.21 4.04 17.65
C GLY A 21 7.11 4.33 16.67
N ASP A 22 5.94 3.85 16.95
CA ASP A 22 4.76 4.18 16.19
C ASP A 22 4.60 5.68 16.25
N SER A 23 4.99 6.31 15.18
CA SER A 23 4.62 7.69 15.01
C SER A 23 3.10 7.73 14.92
N ALA A 24 2.49 8.61 15.67
CA ALA A 24 1.04 8.81 15.70
C ALA A 24 0.42 9.20 14.34
N SER A 25 1.22 9.32 13.31
CA SER A 25 0.81 9.60 11.93
C SER A 25 0.95 8.37 11.07
N GLU A 26 0.47 7.24 11.54
CA GLU A 26 0.46 6.04 10.72
C GLU A 26 -0.40 6.24 9.51
N GLY A 27 0.21 6.07 8.35
CA GLY A 27 -0.49 6.03 7.11
C GLY A 27 -1.36 4.79 6.99
N PHE A 28 -2.03 4.70 5.88
CA PHE A 28 -2.84 3.56 5.51
C PHE A 28 -2.04 2.66 4.57
N THR A 29 -2.11 1.35 4.78
CA THR A 29 -1.48 0.36 3.89
C THR A 29 -2.33 -0.89 3.79
N LYS A 30 -2.56 -1.34 2.57
CA LYS A 30 -3.18 -2.63 2.27
C LYS A 30 -2.44 -3.34 1.17
N SER A 31 -2.39 -4.65 1.26
CA SER A 31 -1.75 -5.52 0.28
C SER A 31 -2.69 -6.59 -0.23
N GLY A 32 -2.45 -7.05 -1.44
CA GLY A 32 -3.21 -8.11 -2.04
C GLY A 32 -2.56 -8.57 -3.33
N LYS A 33 -3.33 -9.23 -4.16
CA LYS A 33 -2.86 -9.75 -5.44
C LYS A 33 -3.77 -9.34 -6.58
N ALA A 34 -3.16 -9.11 -7.74
CA ALA A 34 -3.83 -8.94 -9.00
C ALA A 34 -3.29 -10.04 -9.95
N GLY A 35 -4.00 -11.15 -10.05
CA GLY A 35 -3.46 -12.33 -10.72
C GLY A 35 -2.23 -12.85 -9.99
N ASN A 36 -1.11 -12.93 -10.67
CA ASN A 36 0.19 -13.31 -10.10
C ASN A 36 1.03 -12.12 -9.62
N LEU A 37 0.53 -10.90 -9.77
CA LEU A 37 1.21 -9.71 -9.28
C LEU A 37 0.84 -9.44 -7.83
N ALA A 38 1.81 -9.00 -7.04
CA ALA A 38 1.56 -8.49 -5.71
C ALA A 38 1.29 -6.99 -5.79
N VAL A 39 0.24 -6.54 -5.15
CA VAL A 39 -0.18 -5.14 -5.14
C VAL A 39 -0.25 -4.64 -3.71
N THR A 40 0.41 -3.52 -3.46
CA THR A 40 0.30 -2.81 -2.19
C THR A 40 -0.10 -1.39 -2.48
N TYR A 41 -1.17 -0.92 -1.86
CA TYR A 41 -1.55 0.47 -1.96
C TYR A 41 -1.56 1.11 -0.58
N SER A 42 -1.12 2.35 -0.53
CA SER A 42 -0.85 3.04 0.71
C SER A 42 -1.06 4.54 0.60
N SER A 43 -1.22 5.16 1.75
CA SER A 43 -1.23 6.60 1.89
C SER A 43 -0.31 6.99 3.03
N ALA A 44 0.42 8.09 2.90
CA ALA A 44 1.31 8.59 3.95
C ALA A 44 0.53 9.07 5.19
N LYS A 45 -0.74 9.37 5.03
CA LYS A 45 -1.65 9.78 6.11
C LYS A 45 -2.86 8.85 6.14
N PRO A 46 -3.55 8.74 7.26
CA PRO A 46 -4.83 8.04 7.30
C PRO A 46 -5.79 8.58 6.24
N LEU A 47 -6.60 7.72 5.67
CA LEU A 47 -7.59 8.13 4.70
C LEU A 47 -8.64 9.02 5.35
N VAL A 48 -8.99 10.08 4.67
CA VAL A 48 -9.97 11.07 5.14
C VAL A 48 -10.97 11.39 4.03
N THR A 49 -12.10 11.94 4.41
CA THR A 49 -13.02 12.55 3.46
C THR A 49 -12.32 13.73 2.78
N GLY A 50 -12.43 13.84 1.48
CA GLY A 50 -11.71 14.81 0.68
C GLY A 50 -10.54 14.20 -0.08
N ASP A 51 -9.53 14.98 -0.35
CA ASP A 51 -8.39 14.56 -1.16
C ASP A 51 -7.41 13.69 -0.39
N ASN A 52 -7.00 12.58 -1.02
CA ASN A 52 -6.01 11.65 -0.48
C ASN A 52 -5.01 11.31 -1.59
N THR A 53 -3.74 11.29 -1.25
CA THR A 53 -2.71 10.79 -2.15
C THR A 53 -2.49 9.31 -1.89
N ILE A 54 -2.73 8.50 -2.90
CA ILE A 54 -2.60 7.06 -2.84
C ILE A 54 -1.37 6.64 -3.65
N ASN A 55 -0.55 5.79 -3.06
CA ASN A 55 0.58 5.17 -3.73
C ASN A 55 0.28 3.70 -3.96
N VAL A 56 0.56 3.21 -5.15
CA VAL A 56 0.39 1.82 -5.52
C VAL A 56 1.75 1.25 -5.91
N LYS A 57 2.12 0.15 -5.29
CA LYS A 57 3.32 -0.59 -5.61
C LYS A 57 2.93 -1.95 -6.16
N VAL A 58 3.43 -2.28 -7.33
CA VAL A 58 3.18 -3.55 -8.00
C VAL A 58 4.49 -4.29 -8.13
N THR A 59 4.50 -5.55 -7.71
CA THR A 59 5.67 -6.41 -7.83
C THR A 59 5.32 -7.72 -8.48
N ASP A 60 6.28 -8.27 -9.21
CA ASP A 60 6.20 -9.60 -9.81
C ASP A 60 7.40 -10.41 -9.31
N ALA A 61 7.12 -11.45 -8.53
CA ALA A 61 8.14 -12.29 -7.91
C ALA A 61 9.20 -11.47 -7.14
N GLY A 62 8.77 -10.42 -6.44
CA GLY A 62 9.64 -9.54 -5.67
C GLY A 62 10.30 -8.42 -6.46
N LYS A 63 10.07 -8.34 -7.75
CA LYS A 63 10.60 -7.27 -8.61
C LYS A 63 9.55 -6.21 -8.87
N ALA A 64 9.93 -4.95 -8.78
CA ALA A 64 9.03 -3.85 -9.08
C ALA A 64 8.59 -3.91 -10.55
N VAL A 65 7.29 -3.79 -10.77
CA VAL A 65 6.71 -3.68 -12.11
C VAL A 65 6.64 -2.21 -12.48
N THR A 66 7.46 -1.81 -13.43
CA THR A 66 7.52 -0.44 -13.93
C THR A 66 6.97 -0.36 -15.36
N GLY A 67 6.58 0.84 -15.79
CA GLY A 67 6.06 1.04 -17.14
C GLY A 67 4.69 0.43 -17.40
N ALA A 68 3.97 0.06 -16.35
CA ALA A 68 2.58 -0.38 -16.47
C ALA A 68 1.62 0.80 -16.46
N LYS A 69 0.44 0.59 -17.01
CA LYS A 69 -0.69 1.49 -16.81
C LYS A 69 -1.44 1.05 -15.57
N VAL A 70 -1.47 1.91 -14.57
CA VAL A 70 -2.18 1.65 -13.31
C VAL A 70 -3.32 2.64 -13.17
N GLU A 71 -4.51 2.12 -12.94
CA GLU A 71 -5.72 2.90 -12.75
C GLU A 71 -6.38 2.50 -11.44
N LEU A 72 -6.70 3.48 -10.65
CA LEU A 72 -7.37 3.30 -9.37
C LEU A 72 -8.82 3.76 -9.50
N LYS A 73 -9.74 2.87 -9.20
CA LYS A 73 -11.17 3.15 -9.14
C LYS A 73 -11.66 2.96 -7.71
N VAL A 74 -12.27 3.98 -7.18
CA VAL A 74 -12.96 3.91 -5.90
C VAL A 74 -14.45 4.20 -6.12
N PHE A 75 -15.30 3.43 -5.51
CA PHE A 75 -16.74 3.63 -5.68
C PHE A 75 -17.49 3.21 -4.43
N MET A 76 -18.63 3.85 -4.26
CA MET A 76 -19.60 3.51 -3.24
C MET A 76 -20.85 3.02 -3.94
N PRO A 77 -21.25 1.75 -3.73
CA PRO A 77 -22.45 1.21 -4.36
C PRO A 77 -23.69 2.01 -4.01
N GLU A 78 -24.64 2.03 -4.92
CA GLU A 78 -25.93 2.63 -4.68
C GLU A 78 -26.62 1.93 -3.51
N MET A 79 -27.13 2.72 -2.57
CA MET A 79 -27.91 2.26 -1.43
C MET A 79 -29.18 3.10 -1.31
N PRO A 80 -30.22 2.60 -0.61
CA PRO A 80 -31.42 3.40 -0.37
C PRO A 80 -31.08 4.76 0.24
N GLY A 81 -31.49 5.83 -0.43
CA GLY A 81 -31.22 7.20 -0.02
C GLY A 81 -29.82 7.73 -0.36
N MET A 82 -28.95 6.91 -0.98
CA MET A 82 -27.61 7.32 -1.37
C MET A 82 -27.33 6.93 -2.83
N PRO A 83 -26.95 7.91 -3.68
CA PRO A 83 -26.64 7.62 -5.06
C PRO A 83 -25.30 6.89 -5.19
N TYR A 84 -25.12 6.23 -6.32
CA TYR A 84 -23.84 5.67 -6.71
C TYR A 84 -22.80 6.77 -6.85
N MET A 85 -21.62 6.57 -6.27
CA MET A 85 -20.49 7.48 -6.37
C MET A 85 -19.27 6.73 -6.88
N GLU A 86 -18.53 7.36 -7.75
CA GLU A 86 -17.35 6.77 -8.38
C GLU A 86 -16.29 7.83 -8.64
N GLU A 87 -15.04 7.46 -8.43
CA GLU A 87 -13.90 8.23 -8.90
C GLU A 87 -12.86 7.29 -9.50
N VAL A 88 -12.40 7.63 -10.69
CA VAL A 88 -11.38 6.89 -11.42
C VAL A 88 -10.17 7.79 -11.59
N LYS A 89 -9.00 7.27 -11.26
CA LYS A 89 -7.74 7.99 -11.39
C LYS A 89 -6.70 7.14 -12.08
N VAL A 90 -6.14 7.66 -13.17
CA VAL A 90 -4.95 7.08 -13.78
C VAL A 90 -3.75 7.50 -12.94
N MET A 91 -3.02 6.51 -12.44
CA MET A 91 -1.87 6.75 -11.59
C MET A 91 -0.66 7.13 -12.44
N SER A 92 0.16 8.01 -11.91
CA SER A 92 1.43 8.41 -12.52
C SER A 92 2.58 7.64 -11.93
N ALA A 93 3.53 7.26 -12.76
CA ALA A 93 4.74 6.59 -12.29
C ALA A 93 5.57 7.53 -11.41
N ASP A 94 6.00 7.00 -10.25
CA ASP A 94 6.83 7.69 -9.27
C ASP A 94 7.88 6.72 -8.76
N GLY A 95 9.04 6.70 -9.40
CA GLY A 95 10.08 5.70 -9.12
C GLY A 95 9.57 4.29 -9.42
N ASP A 96 9.65 3.42 -8.42
CA ASP A 96 9.17 2.03 -8.50
C ASP A 96 7.69 1.89 -8.16
N ALA A 97 7.01 2.97 -7.90
CA ALA A 97 5.61 3.00 -7.51
C ALA A 97 4.79 3.88 -8.44
N TYR A 98 3.49 3.90 -8.19
CA TYR A 98 2.54 4.76 -8.90
C TYR A 98 1.81 5.60 -7.88
N SER A 99 1.51 6.84 -8.23
CA SER A 99 0.88 7.80 -7.34
C SER A 99 -0.28 8.50 -8.01
N GLY A 100 -1.29 8.81 -7.25
CA GLY A 100 -2.44 9.57 -7.72
C GLY A 100 -3.23 10.14 -6.56
N ASN A 101 -4.00 11.17 -6.85
CA ASN A 101 -4.86 11.82 -5.89
C ASN A 101 -6.31 11.35 -6.07
N VAL A 102 -6.93 10.93 -4.99
CA VAL A 102 -8.29 10.42 -4.97
C VAL A 102 -9.12 11.22 -3.98
N ASN A 103 -10.29 11.63 -4.39
CA ASN A 103 -11.23 12.34 -3.54
C ASN A 103 -12.34 11.40 -3.06
N PHE A 104 -12.47 11.26 -1.75
CA PHE A 104 -13.61 10.58 -1.14
C PHE A 104 -14.64 11.62 -0.72
N SER A 105 -15.75 11.64 -1.41
CA SER A 105 -16.79 12.67 -1.21
C SER A 105 -17.52 12.54 0.12
N MET A 106 -17.44 11.40 0.77
CA MET A 106 -18.06 11.17 2.08
C MET A 106 -17.38 10.04 2.83
N GLY A 107 -17.59 9.97 4.13
CA GLY A 107 -17.16 8.84 4.95
C GLY A 107 -17.97 7.58 4.66
N GLY A 108 -17.48 6.44 5.12
CA GLY A 108 -18.11 5.14 4.96
C GLY A 108 -17.21 4.12 4.30
N THR A 109 -17.81 3.04 3.82
CA THR A 109 -17.09 1.96 3.16
C THR A 109 -17.07 2.19 1.65
N TRP A 110 -15.87 2.30 1.10
CA TRP A 110 -15.64 2.43 -0.33
C TRP A 110 -15.04 1.15 -0.89
N GLN A 111 -15.51 0.75 -2.05
CA GLN A 111 -14.89 -0.33 -2.82
C GLN A 111 -13.72 0.24 -3.61
N VAL A 112 -12.64 -0.53 -3.67
CA VAL A 112 -11.42 -0.14 -4.37
C VAL A 112 -11.11 -1.19 -5.43
N LYS A 113 -10.88 -0.75 -6.66
CA LYS A 113 -10.38 -1.59 -7.73
C LYS A 113 -9.12 -0.98 -8.30
N ILE A 114 -8.09 -1.77 -8.44
CA ILE A 114 -6.83 -1.37 -9.03
C ILE A 114 -6.65 -2.18 -10.31
N PHE A 115 -6.60 -1.48 -11.43
CA PHE A 115 -6.39 -2.08 -12.74
C PHE A 115 -4.96 -1.85 -13.18
N ILE A 116 -4.30 -2.91 -13.59
CA ILE A 116 -2.92 -2.88 -14.03
C ILE A 116 -2.87 -3.47 -15.44
N GLU A 117 -2.28 -2.73 -16.36
CA GLU A 117 -2.06 -3.18 -17.73
C GLU A 117 -0.57 -3.15 -18.04
N LYS A 118 -0.02 -4.31 -18.37
CA LYS A 118 1.39 -4.47 -18.68
C LYS A 118 1.56 -5.51 -19.80
N ASP A 119 2.27 -5.13 -20.85
CA ASP A 119 2.57 -6.03 -21.98
C ASP A 119 1.33 -6.69 -22.61
N GLY A 120 0.25 -5.93 -22.73
CA GLY A 120 -1.02 -6.41 -23.26
C GLY A 120 -1.84 -7.27 -22.31
N LYS A 121 -1.36 -7.50 -21.10
CA LYS A 121 -2.08 -8.25 -20.06
C LYS A 121 -2.73 -7.28 -19.09
N LYS A 122 -3.95 -7.63 -18.68
CA LYS A 122 -4.74 -6.86 -17.73
C LYS A 122 -4.88 -7.62 -16.42
N TYR A 123 -4.63 -6.92 -15.33
CA TYR A 123 -4.75 -7.45 -13.98
C TYR A 123 -5.70 -6.57 -13.19
N LYS A 124 -6.40 -7.16 -12.24
CA LYS A 124 -7.29 -6.44 -11.36
C LYS A 124 -7.13 -6.91 -9.93
N HIS A 125 -7.05 -5.96 -9.01
CA HIS A 125 -7.14 -6.18 -7.58
C HIS A 125 -8.39 -5.48 -7.05
N ALA A 126 -9.17 -6.18 -6.26
CA ALA A 126 -10.36 -5.63 -5.60
C ALA A 126 -10.18 -5.66 -4.09
N SER A 127 -10.57 -4.57 -3.45
CA SER A 127 -10.45 -4.39 -2.01
C SER A 127 -11.53 -3.42 -1.51
N SER A 128 -11.47 -3.09 -0.24
CA SER A 128 -12.32 -2.04 0.33
C SER A 128 -11.56 -1.24 1.38
N VAL A 129 -12.02 -0.02 1.60
CA VAL A 129 -11.49 0.87 2.63
C VAL A 129 -12.64 1.48 3.41
N ILE A 130 -12.38 1.80 4.66
CA ILE A 130 -13.34 2.45 5.55
C ILE A 130 -12.75 3.79 5.99
N LEU A 131 -13.55 4.84 5.87
CA LEU A 131 -13.19 6.18 6.33
C LEU A 131 -13.98 6.57 7.57
#